data_ca053ac31acb9d2678ae758c7a2baf24
#
_entry.id   ca053ac31acb9d2678ae758c7a2baf24
#
_cell.length_a   1.000
_cell.length_b   1.000
_cell.length_c   1.000
_cell.angle_alpha   90.00
_cell.angle_beta   90.00
_cell.angle_gamma   90.00
#
_symmetry.space_group_name_H-M   'P 1'
#
loop_
_entity.id
_entity.type
_entity.pdbx_description
1 polymer ?
#
loop_
_entity_poly.entity_id
_entity_poly.type
_entity_poly.pdbx_seq_one_letter_code
_entity_poly.pdbx_strand_id
1 'polypeptide(L)'
;MNKSRQKELTRWLKQQSVISQRWLNISRLLGFVSGILIIAQAWFMARILQHMIMENIPREALLLPFTLLVLTFVLRAWVVWLRERVGYHAGQHIRFAIRRQVLDRLQQAGPAWIQGKPAGSWATLVLEQIDDMHDYYARYLPQMALAVSVPLLIVVAIFPSNWAAALILLGTAPLIPLFMALVGMGAADANRRNFLALARLSGHFLDRLRGMETLRIFGRGEAEIESIRSASEDFRQRTMEVLRLAFLSSGILEFFTSLSIALVAVYFGFSYLGELDFGHYDTGVTLAAGFLALILAPEFFQPLRDLGTFYHAKAQAVGAADSLKTFMETPLAHPQRGEAELASTDPVTIEAEDLFITSPEGKTLAGPLNFTLPAGQRAVLVGRSGSGKSSLLNALSGFLSYQGSLRINGIELRDLSPESWRKHLSWVGQNPQLPAATLRDNVLLARPDASEQELQAALDNAWVSEF
;
A
#
# COMPACT_ATOMS: atom_id res chain seq x y z
N MET A 1 -6.52 17.31 -0.77
CA MET A 1 -5.43 17.18 0.24
C MET A 1 -4.51 18.39 0.14
N ASN A 2 -4.14 19.03 1.25
CA ASN A 2 -3.26 20.20 1.24
C ASN A 2 -1.84 19.76 0.79
N LYS A 3 -1.14 20.59 -0.01
CA LYS A 3 0.24 20.33 -0.48
C LYS A 3 1.22 20.03 0.66
N SER A 4 1.02 20.65 1.83
CA SER A 4 1.78 20.39 3.05
C SER A 4 1.62 18.94 3.54
N ARG A 5 0.38 18.45 3.64
CA ARG A 5 0.06 17.08 4.08
C ARG A 5 0.61 16.04 3.10
N GLN A 6 0.52 16.31 1.79
CA GLN A 6 1.08 15.41 0.78
C GLN A 6 2.61 15.28 0.89
N LYS A 7 3.32 16.37 1.17
CA LYS A 7 4.78 16.32 1.42
C LYS A 7 5.12 15.52 2.68
N GLU A 8 4.34 15.69 3.73
CA GLU A 8 4.49 14.97 4.98
C GLU A 8 4.31 13.46 4.79
N LEU A 9 3.25 13.03 4.10
CA LEU A 9 2.98 11.63 3.79
C LEU A 9 4.08 11.00 2.90
N THR A 10 4.53 11.75 1.90
CA THR A 10 5.65 11.28 1.05
C THR A 10 6.93 11.12 1.86
N ARG A 11 7.18 11.99 2.84
CA ARG A 11 8.32 11.87 3.75
C ARG A 11 8.17 10.64 4.64
N TRP A 12 6.99 10.40 5.18
CA TRP A 12 6.71 9.21 5.99
C TRP A 12 6.92 7.92 5.19
N LEU A 13 6.38 7.84 3.95
CA LEU A 13 6.61 6.71 3.05
C LEU A 13 8.12 6.48 2.80
N LYS A 14 8.88 7.56 2.59
CA LYS A 14 10.33 7.47 2.41
C LYS A 14 11.04 6.99 3.68
N GLN A 15 10.59 7.36 4.86
CA GLN A 15 11.13 6.84 6.13
C GLN A 15 10.90 5.34 6.25
N GLN A 16 9.71 4.83 5.91
CA GLN A 16 9.45 3.40 5.91
C GLN A 16 10.34 2.61 4.94
N SER A 17 10.81 3.22 3.85
CA SER A 17 11.70 2.57 2.88
C SER A 17 13.07 2.17 3.46
N VAL A 18 13.48 2.78 4.59
CA VAL A 18 14.74 2.45 5.28
C VAL A 18 14.74 0.98 5.76
N ILE A 19 13.58 0.43 6.11
CA ILE A 19 13.41 -0.96 6.53
C ILE A 19 13.99 -1.94 5.49
N SER A 20 13.88 -1.60 4.19
CA SER A 20 14.30 -2.47 3.09
C SER A 20 15.34 -1.81 2.17
N GLN A 21 16.13 -0.87 2.69
CA GLN A 21 17.08 -0.07 1.92
C GLN A 21 18.07 -0.91 1.10
N ARG A 22 18.55 -2.04 1.65
CA ARG A 22 19.47 -2.94 0.95
C ARG A 22 18.84 -3.52 -0.32
N TRP A 23 17.62 -4.04 -0.24
CA TRP A 23 16.88 -4.60 -1.36
C TRP A 23 16.57 -3.54 -2.42
N LEU A 24 16.19 -2.34 -2.01
CA LEU A 24 15.95 -1.21 -2.92
C LEU A 24 17.23 -0.79 -3.66
N ASN A 25 18.37 -0.78 -2.99
CA ASN A 25 19.66 -0.46 -3.62
C ASN A 25 20.09 -1.55 -4.61
N ILE A 26 19.90 -2.84 -4.27
CA ILE A 26 20.16 -3.95 -5.19
C ILE A 26 19.25 -3.84 -6.42
N SER A 27 17.96 -3.55 -6.25
CA SER A 27 17.03 -3.35 -7.37
C SER A 27 17.47 -2.21 -8.30
N ARG A 28 17.94 -1.07 -7.74
CA ARG A 28 18.49 0.04 -8.52
C ARG A 28 19.76 -0.36 -9.26
N LEU A 29 20.68 -1.06 -8.59
CA LEU A 29 21.91 -1.54 -9.21
C LEU A 29 21.61 -2.51 -10.37
N LEU A 30 20.70 -3.47 -10.19
CA LEU A 30 20.29 -4.39 -11.25
C LEU A 30 19.64 -3.63 -12.43
N GLY A 31 18.85 -2.60 -12.16
CA GLY A 31 18.31 -1.74 -13.21
C GLY A 31 19.41 -0.99 -13.99
N PHE A 32 20.42 -0.48 -13.29
CA PHE A 32 21.58 0.15 -13.91
C PHE A 32 22.39 -0.83 -14.77
N VAL A 33 22.63 -2.05 -14.27
CA VAL A 33 23.27 -3.13 -15.04
C VAL A 33 22.45 -3.49 -16.27
N SER A 34 21.12 -3.57 -16.14
CA SER A 34 20.22 -3.77 -17.30
C SER A 34 20.39 -2.66 -18.34
N GLY A 35 20.56 -1.40 -17.92
CA GLY A 35 20.86 -0.27 -18.82
C GLY A 35 22.19 -0.45 -19.58
N ILE A 36 23.22 -0.92 -18.92
CA ILE A 36 24.52 -1.23 -19.59
C ILE A 36 24.34 -2.37 -20.61
N LEU A 37 23.58 -3.41 -20.26
CA LEU A 37 23.30 -4.53 -21.17
C LEU A 37 22.49 -4.10 -22.39
N ILE A 38 21.56 -3.16 -22.25
CA ILE A 38 20.83 -2.54 -23.38
C ILE A 38 21.81 -1.87 -24.35
N ILE A 39 22.75 -1.08 -23.81
CA ILE A 39 23.76 -0.41 -24.64
C ILE A 39 24.67 -1.43 -25.34
N ALA A 40 25.10 -2.47 -24.64
CA ALA A 40 25.87 -3.55 -25.24
C ALA A 40 25.12 -4.26 -26.37
N GLN A 41 23.84 -4.57 -26.17
CA GLN A 41 22.97 -5.17 -27.20
C GLN A 41 22.88 -4.28 -28.44
N ALA A 42 22.59 -2.99 -28.25
CA ALA A 42 22.49 -2.02 -29.33
C ALA A 42 23.83 -1.89 -30.07
N TRP A 43 24.94 -1.87 -29.34
CA TRP A 43 26.28 -1.80 -29.93
C TRP A 43 26.63 -3.03 -30.78
N PHE A 44 26.41 -4.26 -30.27
CA PHE A 44 26.61 -5.48 -31.05
C PHE A 44 25.73 -5.52 -32.28
N MET A 45 24.45 -5.15 -32.15
CA MET A 45 23.51 -5.13 -33.27
C MET A 45 23.93 -4.10 -34.34
N ALA A 46 24.31 -2.89 -33.94
CA ALA A 46 24.78 -1.84 -34.84
C ALA A 46 26.08 -2.25 -35.58
N ARG A 47 27.00 -2.88 -34.87
CA ARG A 47 28.25 -3.41 -35.44
C ARG A 47 27.99 -4.56 -36.46
N ILE A 48 27.15 -5.51 -36.11
CA ILE A 48 26.78 -6.60 -37.00
C ILE A 48 26.15 -6.05 -38.27
N LEU A 49 25.25 -5.09 -38.18
CA LEU A 49 24.60 -4.47 -39.35
C LEU A 49 25.62 -3.72 -40.22
N GLN A 50 26.56 -2.99 -39.62
CA GLN A 50 27.63 -2.32 -40.38
C GLN A 50 28.49 -3.33 -41.15
N HIS A 51 28.97 -4.37 -40.49
CA HIS A 51 29.81 -5.41 -41.08
C HIS A 51 29.09 -6.17 -42.17
N MET A 52 27.78 -6.42 -42.04
CA MET A 52 26.98 -7.10 -43.09
C MET A 52 26.70 -6.23 -44.29
N ILE A 53 26.42 -4.93 -44.10
CA ILE A 53 25.90 -4.05 -45.15
C ILE A 53 27.04 -3.33 -45.86
N MET A 54 28.04 -2.80 -45.10
CA MET A 54 29.08 -1.96 -45.67
C MET A 54 30.37 -2.71 -45.96
N GLU A 55 30.74 -3.65 -45.12
CA GLU A 55 32.06 -4.31 -45.18
C GLU A 55 31.99 -5.70 -45.84
N ASN A 56 30.79 -6.22 -46.14
CA ASN A 56 30.57 -7.55 -46.75
C ASN A 56 31.37 -8.68 -46.12
N ILE A 57 31.52 -8.66 -44.79
CA ILE A 57 32.33 -9.63 -44.05
C ILE A 57 31.67 -11.02 -44.16
N PRO A 58 32.43 -12.13 -44.32
CA PRO A 58 31.92 -13.48 -44.37
C PRO A 58 31.12 -13.83 -43.13
N ARG A 59 30.00 -14.58 -43.31
CA ARG A 59 29.07 -14.96 -42.21
C ARG A 59 29.78 -15.69 -41.06
N GLU A 60 30.85 -16.42 -41.35
CA GLU A 60 31.65 -17.17 -40.36
C GLU A 60 32.33 -16.24 -39.34
N ALA A 61 32.81 -15.08 -39.79
CA ALA A 61 33.44 -14.08 -38.92
C ALA A 61 32.41 -13.36 -37.99
N LEU A 62 31.13 -13.40 -38.33
CA LEU A 62 30.08 -12.78 -37.54
C LEU A 62 29.51 -13.71 -36.43
N LEU A 63 29.93 -14.99 -36.40
CA LEU A 63 29.45 -15.93 -35.38
C LEU A 63 29.75 -15.47 -33.95
N LEU A 64 30.94 -14.95 -33.69
CA LEU A 64 31.31 -14.44 -32.36
C LEU A 64 30.46 -13.22 -31.94
N PRO A 65 30.31 -12.16 -32.74
CA PRO A 65 29.42 -11.06 -32.43
C PRO A 65 27.97 -11.51 -32.21
N PHE A 66 27.44 -12.45 -32.98
CA PHE A 66 26.08 -13.00 -32.79
C PHE A 66 25.95 -13.77 -31.47
N THR A 67 26.91 -14.61 -31.15
CA THR A 67 26.87 -15.35 -29.88
C THR A 67 26.96 -14.42 -28.68
N LEU A 68 27.78 -13.37 -28.74
CA LEU A 68 27.83 -12.33 -27.71
C LEU A 68 26.52 -11.55 -27.61
N LEU A 69 25.89 -11.23 -28.75
CA LEU A 69 24.59 -10.60 -28.76
C LEU A 69 23.52 -11.47 -28.06
N VAL A 70 23.44 -12.76 -28.39
CA VAL A 70 22.52 -13.71 -27.75
C VAL A 70 22.80 -13.80 -26.26
N LEU A 71 24.09 -13.88 -25.86
CA LEU A 71 24.47 -13.92 -24.45
C LEU A 71 23.99 -12.67 -23.69
N THR A 72 24.12 -11.47 -24.30
CA THR A 72 23.65 -10.24 -23.65
C THR A 72 22.11 -10.24 -23.51
N PHE A 73 21.35 -10.80 -24.46
CA PHE A 73 19.88 -10.95 -24.32
C PHE A 73 19.52 -11.87 -23.15
N VAL A 74 20.15 -13.04 -23.05
CA VAL A 74 19.92 -13.98 -21.94
C VAL A 74 20.27 -13.34 -20.61
N LEU A 75 21.43 -12.68 -20.54
CA LEU A 75 21.89 -12.03 -19.31
C LEU A 75 20.94 -10.87 -18.90
N ARG A 76 20.48 -10.06 -19.87
CA ARG A 76 19.49 -8.99 -19.61
C ARG A 76 18.18 -9.58 -19.07
N ALA A 77 17.67 -10.64 -19.70
CA ALA A 77 16.44 -11.28 -19.24
C ALA A 77 16.56 -11.78 -17.80
N TRP A 78 17.71 -12.39 -17.46
CA TRP A 78 18.00 -12.85 -16.11
C TRP A 78 18.11 -11.70 -15.10
N VAL A 79 18.81 -10.61 -15.45
CA VAL A 79 18.95 -9.40 -14.61
C VAL A 79 17.60 -8.73 -14.37
N VAL A 80 16.75 -8.62 -15.39
CA VAL A 80 15.39 -8.06 -15.28
C VAL A 80 14.53 -8.93 -14.36
N TRP A 81 14.56 -10.25 -14.53
CA TRP A 81 13.86 -11.18 -13.65
C TRP A 81 14.32 -11.07 -12.19
N LEU A 82 15.65 -10.99 -11.97
CA LEU A 82 16.20 -10.81 -10.64
C LEU A 82 15.79 -9.48 -10.01
N ARG A 83 15.77 -8.40 -10.80
CA ARG A 83 15.31 -7.07 -10.37
C ARG A 83 13.86 -7.11 -9.88
N GLU A 84 12.96 -7.76 -10.64
CA GLU A 84 11.55 -7.88 -10.24
C GLU A 84 11.41 -8.68 -8.93
N ARG A 85 12.13 -9.78 -8.77
CA ARG A 85 12.15 -10.55 -7.52
C ARG A 85 12.65 -9.72 -6.33
N VAL A 86 13.77 -9.04 -6.50
CA VAL A 86 14.36 -8.19 -5.46
C VAL A 86 13.42 -7.05 -5.10
N GLY A 87 12.79 -6.40 -6.10
CA GLY A 87 11.78 -5.35 -5.88
C GLY A 87 10.56 -5.86 -5.12
N TYR A 88 10.06 -7.03 -5.49
CA TYR A 88 8.94 -7.69 -4.79
C TYR A 88 9.28 -7.95 -3.32
N HIS A 89 10.45 -8.53 -3.04
CA HIS A 89 10.90 -8.77 -1.66
C HIS A 89 11.05 -7.46 -0.87
N ALA A 90 11.55 -6.40 -1.49
CA ALA A 90 11.62 -5.08 -0.84
C ALA A 90 10.25 -4.60 -0.38
N GLY A 91 9.24 -4.64 -1.28
CA GLY A 91 7.86 -4.27 -0.97
C GLY A 91 7.23 -5.19 0.08
N GLN A 92 7.48 -6.49 0.01
CA GLN A 92 6.97 -7.47 0.96
C GLN A 92 7.47 -7.21 2.39
N HIS A 93 8.78 -6.99 2.56
CA HIS A 93 9.39 -6.72 3.86
C HIS A 93 8.81 -5.46 4.52
N ILE A 94 8.64 -4.39 3.73
CA ILE A 94 8.08 -3.13 4.25
C ILE A 94 6.62 -3.32 4.66
N ARG A 95 5.80 -3.96 3.80
CA ARG A 95 4.39 -4.24 4.12
C ARG A 95 4.26 -5.09 5.38
N PHE A 96 5.09 -6.12 5.52
CA PHE A 96 5.06 -6.99 6.70
C PHE A 96 5.39 -6.19 7.98
N ALA A 97 6.41 -5.34 7.93
CA ALA A 97 6.78 -4.49 9.07
C ALA A 97 5.67 -3.50 9.45
N ILE A 98 5.06 -2.82 8.46
CA ILE A 98 3.93 -1.90 8.70
C ILE A 98 2.71 -2.66 9.24
N ARG A 99 2.39 -3.83 8.67
CA ARG A 99 1.27 -4.65 9.13
C ARG A 99 1.46 -5.07 10.57
N ARG A 100 2.67 -5.48 10.95
CA ARG A 100 2.98 -5.80 12.35
C ARG A 100 2.78 -4.60 13.27
N GLN A 101 3.29 -3.43 12.92
CA GLN A 101 3.09 -2.21 13.71
C GLN A 101 1.61 -1.86 13.89
N VAL A 102 0.81 -2.01 12.81
CA VAL A 102 -0.64 -1.76 12.85
C VAL A 102 -1.35 -2.76 13.76
N LEU A 103 -1.00 -4.05 13.64
CA LEU A 103 -1.59 -5.10 14.49
C LEU A 103 -1.20 -4.93 15.96
N ASP A 104 0.07 -4.64 16.25
CA ASP A 104 0.54 -4.37 17.62
C ASP A 104 -0.22 -3.16 18.23
N ARG A 105 -0.47 -2.13 17.41
CA ARG A 105 -1.24 -0.97 17.86
C ARG A 105 -2.72 -1.27 18.06
N LEU A 106 -3.34 -2.10 17.20
CA LEU A 106 -4.71 -2.57 17.40
C LEU A 106 -4.84 -3.38 18.68
N GLN A 107 -3.87 -4.25 18.96
CA GLN A 107 -3.84 -5.01 20.20
C GLN A 107 -3.74 -4.09 21.43
N GLN A 108 -2.91 -3.04 21.37
CA GLN A 108 -2.80 -2.03 22.42
C GLN A 108 -4.08 -1.22 22.60
N ALA A 109 -4.79 -0.91 21.50
CA ALA A 109 -6.03 -0.13 21.53
C ALA A 109 -7.16 -0.83 22.30
N GLY A 110 -7.18 -2.16 22.27
CA GLY A 110 -8.16 -2.99 22.96
C GLY A 110 -9.53 -3.05 22.27
N PRO A 111 -10.39 -3.98 22.72
CA PRO A 111 -11.66 -4.29 22.06
C PRO A 111 -12.67 -3.13 22.09
N ALA A 112 -12.73 -2.37 23.17
CA ALA A 112 -13.66 -1.25 23.28
C ALA A 112 -13.38 -0.15 22.26
N TRP A 113 -12.12 0.13 21.97
CA TRP A 113 -11.72 1.10 20.96
C TRP A 113 -11.97 0.58 19.54
N ILE A 114 -11.70 -0.71 19.29
CA ILE A 114 -11.93 -1.36 17.99
C ILE A 114 -13.42 -1.39 17.63
N GLN A 115 -14.30 -1.65 18.61
CA GLN A 115 -15.76 -1.67 18.41
C GLN A 115 -16.35 -0.31 18.02
N GLY A 116 -15.63 0.79 18.25
CA GLY A 116 -16.03 2.13 17.84
C GLY A 116 -16.09 2.35 16.33
N LYS A 117 -15.56 1.41 15.51
CA LYS A 117 -15.60 1.44 14.05
C LYS A 117 -16.07 0.10 13.49
N PRO A 118 -16.71 0.09 12.30
CA PRO A 118 -17.11 -1.17 11.65
C PRO A 118 -15.91 -2.09 11.39
N ALA A 119 -16.08 -3.39 11.60
CA ALA A 119 -15.03 -4.39 11.40
C ALA A 119 -14.43 -4.35 9.98
N GLY A 120 -15.26 -4.09 8.96
CA GLY A 120 -14.81 -3.92 7.58
C GLY A 120 -13.78 -2.80 7.39
N SER A 121 -13.87 -1.70 8.16
CA SER A 121 -12.89 -0.60 8.10
C SER A 121 -11.51 -1.04 8.55
N TRP A 122 -11.43 -1.93 9.54
CA TRP A 122 -10.17 -2.49 10.02
C TRP A 122 -9.58 -3.48 9.03
N ALA A 123 -10.43 -4.32 8.43
CA ALA A 123 -10.00 -5.25 7.38
C ALA A 123 -9.41 -4.49 6.18
N THR A 124 -10.08 -3.44 5.70
CA THR A 124 -9.56 -2.58 4.63
C THR A 124 -8.23 -1.93 5.02
N LEU A 125 -8.09 -1.43 6.26
CA LEU A 125 -6.84 -0.81 6.72
C LEU A 125 -5.67 -1.82 6.73
N VAL A 126 -5.89 -3.03 7.26
CA VAL A 126 -4.83 -4.03 7.48
C VAL A 126 -4.50 -4.82 6.22
N LEU A 127 -5.50 -5.10 5.37
CA LEU A 127 -5.35 -5.94 4.17
C LEU A 127 -5.12 -5.09 2.92
N GLU A 128 -6.06 -4.21 2.58
CA GLU A 128 -6.05 -3.50 1.30
C GLU A 128 -5.06 -2.33 1.28
N GLN A 129 -5.18 -1.41 2.25
CA GLN A 129 -4.37 -0.17 2.23
C GLN A 129 -2.87 -0.43 2.40
N ILE A 130 -2.48 -1.45 3.17
CA ILE A 130 -1.06 -1.83 3.28
C ILE A 130 -0.58 -2.45 1.96
N ASP A 131 -1.43 -3.23 1.29
CA ASP A 131 -1.08 -3.84 0.00
C ASP A 131 -1.01 -2.82 -1.13
N ASP A 132 -1.81 -1.76 -1.12
CA ASP A 132 -1.73 -0.62 -2.05
C ASP A 132 -0.37 0.09 -2.04
N MET A 133 0.43 -0.06 -0.97
CA MET A 133 1.77 0.50 -0.89
C MET A 133 2.83 -0.36 -1.58
N HIS A 134 2.50 -1.59 -2.00
CA HIS A 134 3.48 -2.53 -2.57
C HIS A 134 4.22 -1.96 -3.77
N ASP A 135 3.50 -1.56 -4.79
CA ASP A 135 4.08 -1.09 -6.06
C ASP A 135 4.84 0.22 -5.93
N TYR A 136 4.53 1.02 -4.92
CA TYR A 136 5.32 2.20 -4.58
C TYR A 136 6.75 1.82 -4.19
N TYR A 137 6.93 0.80 -3.34
CA TYR A 137 8.25 0.36 -2.90
C TYR A 137 8.92 -0.58 -3.91
N ALA A 138 8.16 -1.52 -4.48
CA ALA A 138 8.71 -2.53 -5.38
C ALA A 138 9.13 -1.95 -6.74
N ARG A 139 8.37 -0.99 -7.27
CA ARG A 139 8.50 -0.49 -8.64
C ARG A 139 8.80 1.00 -8.72
N TYR A 140 7.95 1.85 -8.11
CA TYR A 140 8.07 3.31 -8.27
C TYR A 140 9.37 3.88 -7.73
N LEU A 141 9.77 3.54 -6.49
CA LEU A 141 10.99 4.06 -5.88
C LEU A 141 12.28 3.68 -6.63
N PRO A 142 12.50 2.41 -7.05
CA PRO A 142 13.64 2.07 -7.89
C PRO A 142 13.60 2.79 -9.25
N GLN A 143 12.40 2.88 -9.87
CA GLN A 143 12.22 3.48 -11.19
C GLN A 143 12.53 4.98 -11.22
N MET A 144 12.32 5.72 -10.13
CA MET A 144 12.73 7.13 -10.04
C MET A 144 14.23 7.33 -10.29
N ALA A 145 15.08 6.44 -9.78
CA ALA A 145 16.50 6.51 -10.01
C ALA A 145 16.87 6.12 -11.45
N LEU A 146 16.21 5.09 -11.99
CA LEU A 146 16.46 4.58 -13.33
C LEU A 146 15.97 5.55 -14.42
N ALA A 147 14.90 6.30 -14.17
CA ALA A 147 14.40 7.32 -15.08
C ALA A 147 15.40 8.47 -15.34
N VAL A 148 16.41 8.60 -14.50
CA VAL A 148 17.52 9.56 -14.70
C VAL A 148 18.79 8.85 -15.15
N SER A 149 19.17 7.75 -14.48
CA SER A 149 20.46 7.11 -14.72
C SER A 149 20.55 6.40 -16.06
N VAL A 150 19.50 5.72 -16.51
CA VAL A 150 19.52 4.96 -17.79
C VAL A 150 19.55 5.90 -19.01
N PRO A 151 18.70 6.96 -19.10
CA PRO A 151 18.84 7.94 -20.18
C PRO A 151 20.22 8.61 -20.20
N LEU A 152 20.78 8.95 -19.05
CA LEU A 152 22.11 9.54 -18.98
C LEU A 152 23.19 8.57 -19.49
N LEU A 153 23.11 7.28 -19.14
CA LEU A 153 24.01 6.25 -19.67
C LEU A 153 23.92 6.15 -21.20
N ILE A 154 22.70 6.19 -21.75
CA ILE A 154 22.51 6.13 -23.20
C ILE A 154 23.08 7.35 -23.89
N VAL A 155 22.88 8.55 -23.34
CA VAL A 155 23.53 9.78 -23.87
C VAL A 155 25.05 9.63 -23.87
N VAL A 156 25.64 9.19 -22.76
CA VAL A 156 27.09 8.97 -22.65
C VAL A 156 27.59 7.92 -23.66
N ALA A 157 26.79 6.91 -23.97
CA ALA A 157 27.15 5.89 -24.95
C ALA A 157 27.09 6.39 -26.42
N ILE A 158 26.10 7.24 -26.73
CA ILE A 158 25.92 7.79 -28.09
C ILE A 158 26.87 8.96 -28.34
N PHE A 159 27.13 9.80 -27.33
CA PHE A 159 27.90 11.04 -27.48
C PHE A 159 29.24 10.87 -28.17
N PRO A 160 30.07 9.85 -27.86
CA PRO A 160 31.36 9.65 -28.53
C PRO A 160 31.26 9.28 -30.03
N SER A 161 30.11 8.70 -30.42
CA SER A 161 29.83 8.33 -31.82
C SER A 161 29.18 9.47 -32.60
N ASN A 162 28.27 10.21 -31.97
CA ASN A 162 27.58 11.34 -32.59
C ASN A 162 26.94 12.24 -31.50
N TRP A 163 27.54 13.44 -31.34
CA TRP A 163 27.08 14.38 -30.32
C TRP A 163 25.74 15.03 -30.66
N ALA A 164 25.40 15.22 -31.96
CA ALA A 164 24.12 15.82 -32.36
C ALA A 164 22.93 14.89 -32.03
N ALA A 165 23.07 13.59 -32.31
CA ALA A 165 22.05 12.60 -31.93
C ALA A 165 21.83 12.56 -30.41
N ALA A 166 22.92 12.62 -29.62
CA ALA A 166 22.85 12.68 -28.18
C ALA A 166 22.12 13.95 -27.70
N LEU A 167 22.35 15.10 -28.30
CA LEU A 167 21.69 16.37 -27.99
C LEU A 167 20.22 16.38 -28.40
N ILE A 168 19.86 15.75 -29.53
CA ILE A 168 18.43 15.59 -29.96
C ILE A 168 17.66 14.82 -28.88
N LEU A 169 18.21 13.67 -28.42
CA LEU A 169 17.58 12.89 -27.35
C LEU A 169 17.48 13.68 -26.03
N LEU A 170 18.57 14.35 -25.64
CA LEU A 170 18.62 15.14 -24.41
C LEU A 170 17.68 16.35 -24.46
N GLY A 171 17.58 17.03 -25.61
CA GLY A 171 16.68 18.18 -25.79
C GLY A 171 15.19 17.83 -25.80
N THR A 172 14.85 16.64 -26.28
CA THR A 172 13.46 16.15 -26.30
C THR A 172 13.04 15.51 -24.96
N ALA A 173 13.98 15.03 -24.15
CA ALA A 173 13.70 14.39 -22.87
C ALA A 173 12.88 15.25 -21.89
N PRO A 174 13.17 16.55 -21.67
CA PRO A 174 12.41 17.37 -20.71
C PRO A 174 10.96 17.63 -21.10
N LEU A 175 10.61 17.50 -22.39
CA LEU A 175 9.23 17.68 -22.85
C LEU A 175 8.29 16.65 -22.22
N ILE A 176 8.75 15.42 -22.05
CA ILE A 176 7.94 14.35 -21.45
C ILE A 176 7.51 14.67 -20.01
N PRO A 177 8.42 14.89 -19.04
CA PRO A 177 8.01 15.21 -17.69
C PRO A 177 7.24 16.55 -17.58
N LEU A 178 7.53 17.52 -18.46
CA LEU A 178 6.79 18.78 -18.51
C LEU A 178 5.31 18.55 -18.86
N PHE A 179 5.04 17.84 -19.95
CA PHE A 179 3.66 17.54 -20.35
C PHE A 179 2.97 16.56 -19.42
N MET A 180 3.71 15.58 -18.87
CA MET A 180 3.18 14.67 -17.84
C MET A 180 2.77 15.42 -16.57
N ALA A 181 3.51 16.46 -16.16
CA ALA A 181 3.12 17.29 -15.03
C ALA A 181 1.84 18.08 -15.32
N LEU A 182 1.69 18.64 -16.52
CA LEU A 182 0.48 19.36 -16.93
C LEU A 182 -0.77 18.47 -16.90
N VAL A 183 -0.70 17.28 -17.48
CA VAL A 183 -1.81 16.32 -17.49
C VAL A 183 -2.05 15.73 -16.09
N GLY A 184 -0.98 15.43 -15.36
CA GLY A 184 -1.05 14.84 -14.03
C GLY A 184 -1.73 15.70 -12.97
N MET A 185 -1.71 17.03 -13.12
CA MET A 185 -2.44 17.94 -12.22
C MET A 185 -3.96 17.73 -12.30
N GLY A 186 -4.50 17.44 -13.48
CA GLY A 186 -5.93 17.13 -13.65
C GLY A 186 -6.30 15.70 -13.22
N ALA A 187 -5.38 14.74 -13.38
CA ALA A 187 -5.63 13.34 -13.11
C ALA A 187 -5.87 13.03 -11.63
N ALA A 188 -5.18 13.71 -10.72
CA ALA A 188 -5.33 13.52 -9.27
C ALA A 188 -6.75 13.93 -8.80
N ASP A 189 -7.27 15.05 -9.31
CA ASP A 189 -8.62 15.53 -8.97
C ASP A 189 -9.71 14.66 -9.62
N ALA A 190 -9.50 14.18 -10.84
CA ALA A 190 -10.42 13.27 -11.51
C ALA A 190 -10.51 11.93 -10.76
N ASN A 191 -9.38 11.34 -10.36
CA ASN A 191 -9.33 10.13 -9.55
C ASN A 191 -10.07 10.30 -8.21
N ARG A 192 -9.88 11.42 -7.54
CA ARG A 192 -10.58 11.70 -6.28
C ARG A 192 -12.09 11.77 -6.47
N ARG A 193 -12.57 12.45 -7.52
CA ARG A 193 -13.99 12.51 -7.84
C ARG A 193 -14.56 11.14 -8.17
N ASN A 194 -13.82 10.34 -8.94
CA ASN A 194 -14.21 8.98 -9.26
C ASN A 194 -14.33 8.08 -8.03
N PHE A 195 -13.35 8.15 -7.11
CA PHE A 195 -13.39 7.41 -5.86
C PHE A 195 -14.60 7.79 -4.98
N LEU A 196 -14.92 9.09 -4.89
CA LEU A 196 -16.10 9.55 -4.16
C LEU A 196 -17.41 9.07 -4.81
N ALA A 197 -17.48 9.01 -6.14
CA ALA A 197 -18.64 8.49 -6.85
C ALA A 197 -18.81 6.99 -6.61
N LEU A 198 -17.71 6.21 -6.64
CA LEU A 198 -17.72 4.79 -6.30
C LEU A 198 -18.18 4.54 -4.86
N ALA A 199 -17.65 5.31 -3.90
CA ALA A 199 -18.03 5.18 -2.49
C ALA A 199 -19.53 5.47 -2.27
N ARG A 200 -20.08 6.47 -2.97
CA ARG A 200 -21.52 6.78 -2.93
C ARG A 200 -22.34 5.65 -3.54
N LEU A 201 -21.96 5.16 -4.72
CA LEU A 201 -22.65 4.04 -5.38
C LEU A 201 -22.66 2.80 -4.50
N SER A 202 -21.51 2.44 -3.92
CA SER A 202 -21.38 1.29 -3.01
C SER A 202 -22.21 1.45 -1.73
N GLY A 203 -22.21 2.64 -1.13
CA GLY A 203 -23.02 2.96 0.02
C GLY A 203 -24.52 2.84 -0.29
N HIS A 204 -24.97 3.47 -1.37
CA HIS A 204 -26.38 3.35 -1.81
C HIS A 204 -26.79 1.90 -2.06
N PHE A 205 -25.93 1.13 -2.74
CA PHE A 205 -26.24 -0.27 -3.03
C PHE A 205 -26.36 -1.12 -1.78
N LEU A 206 -25.44 -0.98 -0.82
CA LEU A 206 -25.48 -1.70 0.47
C LEU A 206 -26.71 -1.34 1.30
N ASP A 207 -27.05 -0.06 1.35
CA ASP A 207 -28.24 0.41 2.10
C ASP A 207 -29.54 -0.16 1.49
N ARG A 208 -29.63 -0.24 0.15
CA ARG A 208 -30.79 -0.82 -0.52
C ARG A 208 -30.86 -2.33 -0.35
N LEU A 209 -29.72 -3.04 -0.35
CA LEU A 209 -29.70 -4.46 -0.01
C LEU A 209 -30.20 -4.73 1.40
N ARG A 210 -29.77 -3.92 2.39
CA ARG A 210 -30.24 -4.05 3.77
C ARG A 210 -31.72 -3.70 3.92
N GLY A 211 -32.22 -2.74 3.15
CA GLY A 211 -33.60 -2.29 3.14
C GLY A 211 -34.52 -3.01 2.13
N MET A 212 -34.05 -4.09 1.49
CA MET A 212 -34.78 -4.76 0.39
C MET A 212 -36.21 -5.20 0.79
N GLU A 213 -36.37 -5.72 1.98
CA GLU A 213 -37.68 -6.15 2.51
C GLU A 213 -38.65 -4.95 2.64
N THR A 214 -38.14 -3.83 3.18
CA THR A 214 -38.92 -2.59 3.29
C THR A 214 -39.30 -2.04 1.90
N LEU A 215 -38.37 -2.02 0.95
CA LEU A 215 -38.62 -1.57 -0.42
C LEU A 215 -39.71 -2.42 -1.11
N ARG A 216 -39.70 -3.73 -0.86
CA ARG A 216 -40.69 -4.67 -1.41
C ARG A 216 -42.08 -4.43 -0.79
N ILE A 217 -42.15 -4.21 0.51
CA ILE A 217 -43.41 -3.94 1.22
C ILE A 217 -44.07 -2.67 0.73
N PHE A 218 -43.27 -1.60 0.49
CA PHE A 218 -43.77 -0.31 0.05
C PHE A 218 -43.86 -0.14 -1.48
N GLY A 219 -43.55 -1.17 -2.27
CA GLY A 219 -43.63 -1.13 -3.74
C GLY A 219 -42.68 -0.11 -4.40
N ARG A 220 -41.55 0.24 -3.76
CA ARG A 220 -40.63 1.31 -4.21
C ARG A 220 -39.51 0.78 -5.08
N GLY A 221 -39.56 -0.47 -5.56
CA GLY A 221 -38.46 -1.08 -6.31
C GLY A 221 -38.03 -0.31 -7.58
N GLU A 222 -39.00 0.12 -8.41
CA GLU A 222 -38.69 0.86 -9.65
C GLU A 222 -38.02 2.21 -9.40
N ALA A 223 -38.53 2.97 -8.40
CA ALA A 223 -37.91 4.25 -8.03
C ALA A 223 -36.47 4.09 -7.53
N GLU A 224 -36.17 3.01 -6.83
CA GLU A 224 -34.83 2.73 -6.37
C GLU A 224 -33.90 2.23 -7.47
N ILE A 225 -34.40 1.48 -8.45
CA ILE A 225 -33.62 1.12 -9.66
C ILE A 225 -33.18 2.39 -10.39
N GLU A 226 -34.04 3.40 -10.53
CA GLU A 226 -33.67 4.65 -11.18
C GLU A 226 -32.64 5.45 -10.37
N SER A 227 -32.73 5.44 -9.04
CA SER A 227 -31.74 6.04 -8.14
C SER A 227 -30.35 5.38 -8.29
N ILE A 228 -30.30 4.04 -8.33
CA ILE A 228 -29.05 3.28 -8.56
C ILE A 228 -28.53 3.54 -9.97
N ARG A 229 -29.39 3.60 -10.98
CA ARG A 229 -29.01 3.92 -12.37
C ARG A 229 -28.34 5.29 -12.45
N SER A 230 -28.92 6.31 -11.83
CA SER A 230 -28.36 7.67 -11.78
C SER A 230 -26.97 7.69 -11.10
N ALA A 231 -26.82 7.01 -9.96
CA ALA A 231 -25.55 6.91 -9.26
C ALA A 231 -24.48 6.15 -10.07
N SER A 232 -24.90 5.08 -10.79
CA SER A 232 -24.05 4.31 -11.68
C SER A 232 -23.60 5.15 -12.88
N GLU A 233 -24.48 5.98 -13.44
CA GLU A 233 -24.16 6.87 -14.55
C GLU A 233 -23.18 7.98 -14.13
N ASP A 234 -23.34 8.58 -12.94
CA ASP A 234 -22.33 9.52 -12.40
C ASP A 234 -20.97 8.84 -12.24
N PHE A 235 -20.94 7.63 -11.67
CA PHE A 235 -19.69 6.86 -11.56
C PHE A 235 -19.09 6.56 -12.93
N ARG A 236 -19.89 6.14 -13.93
CA ARG A 236 -19.42 5.91 -15.31
C ARG A 236 -18.78 7.16 -15.92
N GLN A 237 -19.42 8.33 -15.75
CA GLN A 237 -18.90 9.60 -16.28
C GLN A 237 -17.57 9.98 -15.63
N ARG A 238 -17.44 9.81 -14.31
CA ARG A 238 -16.18 10.05 -13.60
C ARG A 238 -15.07 9.08 -13.99
N THR A 239 -15.43 7.81 -14.21
CA THR A 239 -14.50 6.80 -14.71
C THR A 239 -14.01 7.16 -16.12
N MET A 240 -14.91 7.60 -17.01
CA MET A 240 -14.54 8.04 -18.35
C MET A 240 -13.64 9.29 -18.33
N GLU A 241 -13.83 10.22 -17.38
CA GLU A 241 -12.96 11.38 -17.17
C GLU A 241 -11.53 10.93 -16.81
N VAL A 242 -11.39 9.98 -15.87
CA VAL A 242 -10.10 9.39 -15.50
C VAL A 242 -9.44 8.68 -16.67
N LEU A 243 -10.20 7.86 -17.41
CA LEU A 243 -9.68 7.14 -18.58
C LEU A 243 -9.20 8.08 -19.69
N ARG A 244 -9.95 9.16 -19.98
CA ARG A 244 -9.53 10.18 -20.96
C ARG A 244 -8.18 10.79 -20.60
N LEU A 245 -7.97 11.12 -19.33
CA LEU A 245 -6.70 11.67 -18.86
C LEU A 245 -5.57 10.64 -18.91
N ALA A 246 -5.86 9.38 -18.62
CA ALA A 246 -4.88 8.29 -18.73
C ALA A 246 -4.46 8.07 -20.18
N PHE A 247 -5.42 8.01 -21.12
CA PHE A 247 -5.13 7.89 -22.55
C PHE A 247 -4.38 9.11 -23.10
N LEU A 248 -4.75 10.33 -22.64
CA LEU A 248 -4.04 11.53 -23.05
C LEU A 248 -2.58 11.51 -22.56
N SER A 249 -2.33 11.08 -21.34
CA SER A 249 -0.98 10.90 -20.82
C SER A 249 -0.15 9.93 -21.65
N SER A 250 -0.72 8.76 -21.96
CA SER A 250 -0.05 7.76 -22.80
C SER A 250 0.19 8.27 -24.23
N GLY A 251 -0.80 8.96 -24.81
CA GLY A 251 -0.68 9.54 -26.14
C GLY A 251 0.42 10.60 -26.23
N ILE A 252 0.54 11.45 -25.24
CA ILE A 252 1.61 12.46 -25.16
C ILE A 252 2.99 11.79 -25.08
N LEU A 253 3.13 10.78 -24.22
CA LEU A 253 4.38 10.02 -24.11
C LEU A 253 4.78 9.39 -25.43
N GLU A 254 3.83 8.74 -26.10
CA GLU A 254 4.08 8.07 -27.38
C GLU A 254 4.41 9.09 -28.48
N PHE A 255 3.70 10.21 -28.53
CA PHE A 255 3.95 11.28 -29.51
C PHE A 255 5.37 11.84 -29.38
N PHE A 256 5.81 12.24 -28.17
CA PHE A 256 7.15 12.81 -28.01
C PHE A 256 8.27 11.79 -28.20
N THR A 257 8.02 10.54 -27.81
CA THR A 257 8.97 9.44 -28.09
C THR A 257 9.12 9.23 -29.60
N SER A 258 8.02 9.12 -30.33
CA SER A 258 8.03 8.93 -31.79
C SER A 258 8.61 10.12 -32.52
N LEU A 259 8.31 11.34 -32.07
CA LEU A 259 8.89 12.57 -32.60
C LEU A 259 10.41 12.59 -32.42
N SER A 260 10.91 12.20 -31.26
CA SER A 260 12.34 12.15 -30.99
C SER A 260 13.07 11.11 -31.88
N ILE A 261 12.48 9.92 -32.00
CA ILE A 261 12.99 8.87 -32.89
C ILE A 261 13.01 9.36 -34.34
N ALA A 262 11.94 10.02 -34.79
CA ALA A 262 11.85 10.59 -36.14
C ALA A 262 12.92 11.67 -36.38
N LEU A 263 13.15 12.56 -35.40
CA LEU A 263 14.22 13.57 -35.51
C LEU A 263 15.60 12.94 -35.64
N VAL A 264 15.90 11.89 -34.85
CA VAL A 264 17.16 11.16 -34.96
C VAL A 264 17.26 10.47 -36.33
N ALA A 265 16.19 9.84 -36.81
CA ALA A 265 16.17 9.18 -38.12
C ALA A 265 16.37 10.17 -39.27
N VAL A 266 15.66 11.29 -39.24
CA VAL A 266 15.80 12.36 -40.25
C VAL A 266 17.20 12.95 -40.21
N TYR A 267 17.75 13.23 -39.05
CA TYR A 267 19.11 13.72 -38.91
C TYR A 267 20.14 12.77 -39.55
N PHE A 268 20.10 11.48 -39.25
CA PHE A 268 21.00 10.51 -39.87
C PHE A 268 20.73 10.34 -41.36
N GLY A 269 19.47 10.35 -41.81
CA GLY A 269 19.12 10.28 -43.23
C GLY A 269 19.76 11.41 -44.03
N PHE A 270 19.59 12.65 -43.60
CA PHE A 270 20.24 13.81 -44.26
C PHE A 270 21.76 13.82 -44.15
N SER A 271 22.31 13.37 -43.01
CA SER A 271 23.76 13.24 -42.83
C SER A 271 24.36 12.20 -43.81
N TYR A 272 23.67 11.09 -44.04
CA TYR A 272 24.12 10.09 -45.04
C TYR A 272 23.99 10.58 -46.51
N LEU A 273 23.05 11.45 -46.80
CA LEU A 273 22.93 12.10 -48.11
C LEU A 273 24.00 13.21 -48.33
N GLY A 274 24.76 13.55 -47.29
CA GLY A 274 25.75 14.63 -47.35
C GLY A 274 25.17 16.04 -47.22
N GLU A 275 23.87 16.16 -46.90
CA GLU A 275 23.17 17.45 -46.73
C GLU A 275 23.44 18.08 -45.37
N LEU A 276 23.83 17.29 -44.36
CA LEU A 276 24.16 17.73 -43.02
C LEU A 276 25.56 17.23 -42.66
N ASP A 277 26.47 18.19 -42.43
CA ASP A 277 27.87 17.92 -42.10
C ASP A 277 28.20 18.44 -40.71
N PHE A 278 27.45 17.97 -39.70
CA PHE A 278 27.70 18.27 -38.29
C PHE A 278 27.31 17.13 -37.38
N GLY A 279 27.78 17.13 -36.15
CA GLY A 279 27.36 16.17 -35.14
C GLY A 279 28.23 14.91 -35.04
N HIS A 280 29.11 14.69 -35.99
CA HIS A 280 30.12 13.63 -35.96
C HIS A 280 31.53 14.23 -35.71
N TYR A 281 32.42 13.38 -35.36
CA TYR A 281 33.86 13.72 -35.25
C TYR A 281 34.55 13.38 -36.58
N ASP A 282 35.81 13.65 -36.72
CA ASP A 282 36.60 13.57 -37.96
C ASP A 282 36.48 12.27 -38.81
N THR A 283 35.89 11.24 -38.27
CA THR A 283 35.65 9.93 -38.95
C THR A 283 34.43 9.88 -39.85
N GLY A 284 33.63 10.97 -39.93
CA GLY A 284 32.37 11.00 -40.68
C GLY A 284 31.24 10.22 -40.00
N VAL A 285 30.08 10.20 -40.66
CA VAL A 285 28.89 9.47 -40.13
C VAL A 285 28.97 8.01 -40.53
N THR A 286 29.13 7.11 -39.55
CA THR A 286 29.14 5.66 -39.77
C THR A 286 27.71 5.06 -39.66
N LEU A 287 27.45 4.02 -40.43
CA LEU A 287 26.16 3.31 -40.36
C LEU A 287 25.90 2.74 -38.94
N ALA A 288 26.96 2.25 -38.27
CA ALA A 288 26.88 1.79 -36.90
C ALA A 288 26.45 2.90 -35.93
N ALA A 289 26.91 4.13 -36.08
CA ALA A 289 26.48 5.25 -35.24
C ALA A 289 25.00 5.55 -35.40
N GLY A 290 24.49 5.53 -36.64
CA GLY A 290 23.08 5.70 -36.94
C GLY A 290 22.21 4.60 -36.32
N PHE A 291 22.56 3.34 -36.55
CA PHE A 291 21.83 2.21 -35.95
C PHE A 291 21.90 2.20 -34.42
N LEU A 292 23.07 2.49 -33.85
CA LEU A 292 23.23 2.61 -32.40
C LEU A 292 22.24 3.63 -31.82
N ALA A 293 22.22 4.84 -32.38
CA ALA A 293 21.33 5.90 -31.91
C ALA A 293 19.85 5.54 -32.12
N LEU A 294 19.46 4.96 -33.26
CA LEU A 294 18.08 4.57 -33.54
C LEU A 294 17.58 3.42 -32.66
N ILE A 295 18.43 2.43 -32.38
CA ILE A 295 18.07 1.31 -31.50
C ILE A 295 17.97 1.78 -30.05
N LEU A 296 18.83 2.72 -29.61
CA LEU A 296 18.81 3.23 -28.25
C LEU A 296 17.77 4.31 -28.01
N ALA A 297 17.25 4.99 -29.04
CA ALA A 297 16.27 6.05 -28.88
C ALA A 297 14.97 5.59 -28.17
N PRO A 298 14.31 4.47 -28.53
CA PRO A 298 13.17 3.96 -27.75
C PRO A 298 13.54 3.60 -26.31
N GLU A 299 14.69 2.97 -26.10
CA GLU A 299 15.17 2.54 -24.78
C GLU A 299 15.54 3.74 -23.89
N PHE A 300 15.91 4.88 -24.46
CA PHE A 300 16.13 6.13 -23.75
C PHE A 300 14.87 6.66 -23.05
N PHE A 301 13.71 6.52 -23.73
CA PHE A 301 12.42 6.99 -23.19
C PHE A 301 11.71 5.95 -22.33
N GLN A 302 12.06 4.67 -22.42
CA GLN A 302 11.37 3.59 -21.71
C GLN A 302 11.35 3.80 -20.17
N PRO A 303 12.45 4.19 -19.49
CA PRO A 303 12.41 4.42 -18.04
C PRO A 303 11.50 5.58 -17.62
N LEU A 304 11.34 6.60 -18.47
CA LEU A 304 10.42 7.72 -18.24
C LEU A 304 8.97 7.28 -18.42
N ARG A 305 8.69 6.43 -19.41
CA ARG A 305 7.38 5.83 -19.65
C ARG A 305 6.95 4.95 -18.47
N ASP A 306 7.86 4.08 -18.00
CA ASP A 306 7.62 3.22 -16.84
C ASP A 306 7.35 4.04 -15.58
N LEU A 307 8.11 5.13 -15.35
CA LEU A 307 7.88 6.04 -14.24
C LEU A 307 6.48 6.67 -14.30
N GLY A 308 6.01 7.05 -15.50
CA GLY A 308 4.67 7.56 -15.73
C GLY A 308 3.59 6.53 -15.37
N THR A 309 3.78 5.27 -15.77
CA THR A 309 2.88 4.16 -15.45
C THR A 309 2.82 3.93 -13.94
N PHE A 310 3.97 3.93 -13.25
CA PHE A 310 4.04 3.71 -11.80
C PHE A 310 3.64 4.94 -10.96
N TYR A 311 3.35 6.08 -11.58
CA TYR A 311 2.89 7.27 -10.83
C TYR A 311 1.58 7.03 -10.08
N HIS A 312 0.70 6.18 -10.62
CA HIS A 312 -0.53 5.78 -9.95
C HIS A 312 -0.26 5.03 -8.65
N ALA A 313 0.75 4.17 -8.61
CA ALA A 313 1.18 3.49 -7.39
C ALA A 313 1.61 4.46 -6.28
N LYS A 314 2.27 5.58 -6.65
CA LYS A 314 2.56 6.65 -5.70
C LYS A 314 1.29 7.29 -5.14
N ALA A 315 0.30 7.57 -6.00
CA ALA A 315 -0.94 8.21 -5.56
C ALA A 315 -1.74 7.30 -4.60
N GLN A 316 -1.82 6.00 -4.90
CA GLN A 316 -2.43 4.98 -4.03
C GLN A 316 -1.70 4.89 -2.69
N ALA A 317 -0.36 4.76 -2.71
CA ALA A 317 0.43 4.69 -1.50
C ALA A 317 0.31 5.95 -0.61
N VAL A 318 0.20 7.14 -1.18
CA VAL A 318 -0.04 8.39 -0.43
C VAL A 318 -1.42 8.38 0.20
N GLY A 319 -2.44 7.88 -0.48
CA GLY A 319 -3.79 7.70 0.07
C GLY A 319 -3.82 6.73 1.24
N ALA A 320 -3.19 5.56 1.08
CA ALA A 320 -3.04 4.55 2.13
C ALA A 320 -2.24 5.09 3.33
N ALA A 321 -1.15 5.81 3.06
CA ALA A 321 -0.32 6.43 4.11
C ALA A 321 -1.09 7.45 4.96
N ASP A 322 -2.05 8.18 4.39
CA ASP A 322 -2.86 9.14 5.16
C ASP A 322 -3.74 8.44 6.19
N SER A 323 -4.41 7.36 5.80
CA SER A 323 -5.21 6.54 6.71
C SER A 323 -4.37 5.84 7.78
N LEU A 324 -3.26 5.22 7.36
CA LEU A 324 -2.37 4.49 8.26
C LEU A 324 -1.68 5.43 9.25
N LYS A 325 -1.15 6.56 8.77
CA LYS A 325 -0.50 7.55 9.64
C LYS A 325 -1.49 8.16 10.62
N THR A 326 -2.69 8.54 10.17
CA THR A 326 -3.76 9.03 11.05
C THR A 326 -4.08 8.01 12.13
N PHE A 327 -4.21 6.72 11.78
CA PHE A 327 -4.41 5.65 12.74
C PHE A 327 -3.23 5.53 13.72
N MET A 328 -2.01 5.55 13.22
CA MET A 328 -0.80 5.43 14.06
C MET A 328 -0.59 6.62 14.99
N GLU A 329 -1.04 7.80 14.64
CA GLU A 329 -0.91 9.03 15.44
C GLU A 329 -2.11 9.29 16.34
N THR A 330 -3.25 8.60 16.15
CA THR A 330 -4.43 8.76 17.02
C THR A 330 -4.06 8.37 18.44
N PRO A 331 -4.24 9.26 19.43
CA PRO A 331 -3.96 8.93 20.82
C PRO A 331 -4.80 7.72 21.26
N LEU A 332 -4.15 6.72 21.81
CA LEU A 332 -4.86 5.62 22.47
C LEU A 332 -5.10 6.01 23.91
N ALA A 333 -6.34 6.00 24.32
CA ALA A 333 -6.66 6.05 25.74
C ALA A 333 -6.20 4.72 26.36
N HIS A 334 -5.17 4.77 27.17
CA HIS A 334 -4.73 3.61 27.95
C HIS A 334 -5.35 3.73 29.34
N PRO A 335 -6.47 3.07 29.58
CA PRO A 335 -7.18 3.18 30.84
C PRO A 335 -6.41 2.55 32.01
N GLN A 336 -5.49 1.62 31.72
CA GLN A 336 -4.77 0.87 32.71
C GLN A 336 -3.29 0.76 32.31
N ARG A 337 -2.38 1.21 33.19
CA ARG A 337 -0.91 1.16 32.99
C ARG A 337 -0.16 0.77 34.27
N GLY A 338 -0.87 0.33 35.29
CA GLY A 338 -0.30 -0.03 36.57
C GLY A 338 0.57 -1.28 36.51
N GLU A 339 1.43 -1.44 37.51
CA GLU A 339 2.33 -2.57 37.68
C GLU A 339 1.95 -3.41 38.89
N ALA A 340 0.96 -2.97 39.70
CA ALA A 340 0.54 -3.70 40.87
C ALA A 340 -0.10 -5.07 40.47
N GLU A 341 0.27 -6.11 41.18
CA GLU A 341 -0.21 -7.46 40.95
C GLU A 341 -1.24 -7.87 42.01
N LEU A 342 -2.27 -8.61 41.60
CA LEU A 342 -3.19 -9.33 42.49
C LEU A 342 -2.69 -10.75 42.70
N ALA A 343 -2.76 -11.26 43.93
CA ALA A 343 -2.49 -12.67 44.18
C ALA A 343 -3.55 -13.52 43.54
N SER A 344 -3.19 -14.57 42.82
CA SER A 344 -4.10 -15.36 41.97
C SER A 344 -5.19 -16.13 42.73
N THR A 345 -5.09 -16.20 44.07
CA THR A 345 -6.01 -16.91 44.96
C THR A 345 -6.94 -16.00 45.75
N ASP A 346 -6.77 -14.69 45.67
CA ASP A 346 -7.54 -13.76 46.50
C ASP A 346 -8.95 -13.60 45.99
N PRO A 347 -9.96 -13.70 46.87
CA PRO A 347 -11.36 -13.39 46.50
C PRO A 347 -11.45 -11.90 46.13
N VAL A 348 -12.15 -11.59 45.04
CA VAL A 348 -12.20 -10.25 44.47
C VAL A 348 -13.36 -9.44 45.05
N THR A 349 -13.04 -8.29 45.63
CA THR A 349 -14.00 -7.25 46.02
C THR A 349 -13.87 -6.06 45.08
N ILE A 350 -14.97 -5.47 44.64
CA ILE A 350 -15.03 -4.34 43.70
C ILE A 350 -15.70 -3.16 44.40
N GLU A 351 -15.04 -2.01 44.41
CA GLU A 351 -15.56 -0.78 44.99
C GLU A 351 -15.53 0.36 44.00
N ALA A 352 -16.62 1.08 43.82
CA ALA A 352 -16.74 2.23 42.98
C ALA A 352 -17.26 3.45 43.74
N GLU A 353 -16.57 4.59 43.64
CA GLU A 353 -16.96 5.86 44.25
C GLU A 353 -16.91 6.97 43.18
N ASP A 354 -18.04 7.65 42.99
CA ASP A 354 -18.21 8.72 42.02
C ASP A 354 -17.66 8.36 40.63
N LEU A 355 -17.92 7.13 40.21
CA LEU A 355 -17.36 6.56 39.00
C LEU A 355 -18.08 7.09 37.77
N PHE A 356 -17.36 7.80 36.90
CA PHE A 356 -17.80 8.21 35.57
C PHE A 356 -16.99 7.48 34.50
N ILE A 357 -17.65 6.80 33.61
CA ILE A 357 -17.02 6.07 32.52
C ILE A 357 -17.00 6.96 31.28
N THR A 358 -15.84 7.10 30.66
CA THR A 358 -15.64 7.97 29.51
C THR A 358 -15.29 7.20 28.25
N SER A 359 -15.78 7.67 27.09
CA SER A 359 -15.34 7.17 25.78
C SER A 359 -13.90 7.64 25.49
N PRO A 360 -13.22 7.02 24.48
CA PRO A 360 -11.91 7.50 24.04
C PRO A 360 -11.88 8.98 23.58
N GLU A 361 -13.05 9.51 23.16
CA GLU A 361 -13.22 10.90 22.76
C GLU A 361 -13.56 11.84 23.97
N GLY A 362 -13.58 11.30 25.20
CA GLY A 362 -13.83 12.06 26.43
C GLY A 362 -15.31 12.28 26.76
N LYS A 363 -16.24 11.64 26.03
CA LYS A 363 -17.67 11.74 26.34
C LYS A 363 -18.04 10.79 27.49
N THR A 364 -18.81 11.28 28.48
CA THR A 364 -19.35 10.45 29.56
C THR A 364 -20.36 9.46 29.02
N LEU A 365 -20.13 8.17 29.26
CA LEU A 365 -20.97 7.04 28.84
C LEU A 365 -21.90 6.55 29.96
N ALA A 366 -21.43 6.62 31.23
CA ALA A 366 -22.20 6.27 32.42
C ALA A 366 -21.63 6.99 33.65
N GLY A 367 -22.44 7.18 34.67
CA GLY A 367 -22.08 7.78 35.94
C GLY A 367 -22.99 8.93 36.39
N PRO A 368 -22.88 9.39 37.66
CA PRO A 368 -21.99 8.83 38.70
C PRO A 368 -22.52 7.46 39.19
N LEU A 369 -21.59 6.51 39.42
CA LEU A 369 -21.90 5.20 39.97
C LEU A 369 -21.19 5.01 41.30
N ASN A 370 -21.94 4.57 42.30
CA ASN A 370 -21.46 4.24 43.64
C ASN A 370 -21.95 2.86 44.04
N PHE A 371 -21.07 1.90 44.24
CA PHE A 371 -21.42 0.55 44.66
C PHE A 371 -20.22 -0.19 45.24
N THR A 372 -20.53 -1.19 46.06
CA THR A 372 -19.56 -2.16 46.57
C THR A 372 -20.08 -3.56 46.28
N LEU A 373 -19.26 -4.40 45.69
CA LEU A 373 -19.52 -5.80 45.40
C LEU A 373 -18.53 -6.66 46.22
N PRO A 374 -18.94 -7.21 47.34
CA PRO A 374 -18.12 -8.11 48.15
C PRO A 374 -17.78 -9.41 47.41
N ALA A 375 -16.69 -10.03 47.79
CA ALA A 375 -16.28 -11.31 47.24
C ALA A 375 -17.36 -12.39 47.33
N GLY A 376 -17.51 -13.18 46.25
CA GLY A 376 -18.49 -14.26 46.16
C GLY A 376 -19.92 -13.81 45.92
N GLN A 377 -20.22 -12.53 45.90
CA GLN A 377 -21.56 -12.01 45.59
C GLN A 377 -21.84 -11.90 44.10
N ARG A 378 -23.10 -11.99 43.75
CA ARG A 378 -23.60 -11.81 42.38
C ARG A 378 -24.33 -10.47 42.27
N ALA A 379 -24.05 -9.70 41.26
CA ALA A 379 -24.73 -8.44 40.95
C ALA A 379 -25.41 -8.51 39.58
N VAL A 380 -26.56 -7.85 39.47
CA VAL A 380 -27.31 -7.73 38.21
C VAL A 380 -27.38 -6.25 37.83
N LEU A 381 -26.96 -5.95 36.60
CA LEU A 381 -27.05 -4.62 36.03
C LEU A 381 -28.31 -4.47 35.22
N VAL A 382 -29.27 -3.68 35.72
CA VAL A 382 -30.57 -3.44 35.09
C VAL A 382 -30.67 -2.01 34.60
N GLY A 383 -31.25 -1.80 33.43
CA GLY A 383 -31.44 -0.46 32.87
C GLY A 383 -31.80 -0.49 31.38
N ARG A 384 -32.23 0.64 30.86
CA ARG A 384 -32.60 0.82 29.46
C ARG A 384 -31.42 0.51 28.53
N SER A 385 -31.70 0.19 27.25
CA SER A 385 -30.63 0.12 26.21
C SER A 385 -29.94 1.49 26.11
N GLY A 386 -28.62 1.49 26.02
CA GLY A 386 -27.80 2.74 25.98
C GLY A 386 -27.50 3.38 27.34
N SER A 387 -27.95 2.79 28.49
CA SER A 387 -27.66 3.33 29.83
C SER A 387 -26.21 3.12 30.32
N GLY A 388 -25.32 2.59 29.50
CA GLY A 388 -23.91 2.42 29.85
C GLY A 388 -23.55 1.09 30.55
N LYS A 389 -24.46 0.09 30.61
CA LYS A 389 -24.17 -1.23 31.24
C LYS A 389 -22.94 -1.91 30.65
N SER A 390 -22.86 -1.99 29.32
CA SER A 390 -21.68 -2.55 28.63
C SER A 390 -20.44 -1.69 28.80
N SER A 391 -20.61 -0.37 28.97
CA SER A 391 -19.49 0.54 29.25
C SER A 391 -18.89 0.27 30.63
N LEU A 392 -19.73 -0.01 31.64
CA LEU A 392 -19.26 -0.40 32.97
C LEU A 392 -18.47 -1.72 32.92
N LEU A 393 -18.99 -2.73 32.20
CA LEU A 393 -18.26 -4.00 32.04
C LEU A 393 -16.92 -3.81 31.30
N ASN A 394 -16.89 -2.96 30.29
CA ASN A 394 -15.64 -2.63 29.58
C ASN A 394 -14.67 -1.84 30.47
N ALA A 395 -15.15 -0.95 31.33
CA ALA A 395 -14.30 -0.25 32.30
C ALA A 395 -13.72 -1.21 33.34
N LEU A 396 -14.55 -2.11 33.90
CA LEU A 396 -14.12 -3.17 34.81
C LEU A 396 -13.10 -4.11 34.15
N SER A 397 -13.21 -4.38 32.85
CA SER A 397 -12.24 -5.18 32.10
C SER A 397 -10.94 -4.40 31.76
N GLY A 398 -10.86 -3.11 32.14
CA GLY A 398 -9.71 -2.26 31.87
C GLY A 398 -9.63 -1.77 30.41
N PHE A 399 -10.75 -1.74 29.66
CA PHE A 399 -10.79 -1.32 28.26
C PHE A 399 -11.31 0.10 28.05
N LEU A 400 -11.94 0.71 29.06
CA LEU A 400 -12.41 2.10 29.03
C LEU A 400 -11.82 2.90 30.17
N SER A 401 -11.54 4.17 29.90
CA SER A 401 -11.10 5.13 30.90
C SER A 401 -12.28 5.55 31.80
N TYR A 402 -11.94 5.93 33.02
CA TYR A 402 -12.92 6.41 34.01
C TYR A 402 -12.35 7.57 34.83
N GLN A 403 -13.25 8.34 35.44
CA GLN A 403 -12.99 9.34 36.46
C GLN A 403 -13.64 8.87 37.76
N GLY A 404 -13.19 9.38 38.90
CA GLY A 404 -13.56 8.87 40.21
C GLY A 404 -12.66 7.71 40.61
N SER A 405 -13.16 6.83 41.48
CA SER A 405 -12.41 5.68 42.01
C SER A 405 -13.09 4.36 41.62
N LEU A 406 -12.26 3.39 41.19
CA LEU A 406 -12.68 2.01 40.91
C LEU A 406 -11.57 1.11 41.47
N ARG A 407 -11.84 0.47 42.59
CA ARG A 407 -10.85 -0.34 43.34
C ARG A 407 -11.17 -1.82 43.26
N ILE A 408 -10.13 -2.60 43.16
CA ILE A 408 -10.15 -4.06 43.25
C ILE A 408 -9.30 -4.46 44.44
N ASN A 409 -9.94 -5.06 45.44
CA ASN A 409 -9.25 -5.37 46.75
C ASN A 409 -8.51 -4.17 47.32
N GLY A 410 -9.11 -2.97 47.24
CA GLY A 410 -8.51 -1.72 47.75
C GLY A 410 -7.46 -1.07 46.82
N ILE A 411 -7.03 -1.74 45.75
CA ILE A 411 -6.06 -1.19 44.77
C ILE A 411 -6.86 -0.55 43.61
N GLU A 412 -6.51 0.67 43.26
CA GLU A 412 -7.13 1.37 42.11
C GLU A 412 -6.91 0.60 40.80
N LEU A 413 -7.95 0.34 40.04
CA LEU A 413 -7.87 -0.48 38.82
C LEU A 413 -6.83 0.04 37.81
N ARG A 414 -6.64 1.36 37.71
CA ARG A 414 -5.63 1.96 36.83
C ARG A 414 -4.20 1.64 37.24
N ASP A 415 -3.97 1.28 38.50
CA ASP A 415 -2.66 0.97 39.08
C ASP A 415 -2.36 -0.53 39.03
N LEU A 416 -3.35 -1.38 38.70
CA LEU A 416 -3.19 -2.81 38.48
C LEU A 416 -2.59 -3.12 37.13
N SER A 417 -1.72 -4.12 37.08
CA SER A 417 -1.23 -4.72 35.86
C SER A 417 -2.38 -5.32 35.06
N PRO A 418 -2.57 -4.94 33.78
CA PRO A 418 -3.62 -5.50 32.94
C PRO A 418 -3.58 -7.03 32.82
N GLU A 419 -2.38 -7.60 32.80
CA GLU A 419 -2.18 -9.04 32.71
C GLU A 419 -2.60 -9.74 34.00
N SER A 420 -2.21 -9.18 35.14
CA SER A 420 -2.60 -9.72 36.45
C SER A 420 -4.10 -9.67 36.64
N TRP A 421 -4.74 -8.53 36.35
CA TRP A 421 -6.18 -8.38 36.48
C TRP A 421 -6.98 -9.32 35.57
N ARG A 422 -6.60 -9.43 34.29
CA ARG A 422 -7.31 -10.26 33.31
C ARG A 422 -7.27 -11.75 33.63
N LYS A 423 -6.28 -12.24 34.35
CA LYS A 423 -6.24 -13.63 34.84
C LYS A 423 -7.39 -13.96 35.81
N HIS A 424 -7.99 -12.93 36.43
CA HIS A 424 -9.14 -13.08 37.33
C HIS A 424 -10.50 -12.90 36.62
N LEU A 425 -10.50 -12.61 35.31
CA LEU A 425 -11.70 -12.33 34.56
C LEU A 425 -12.07 -13.47 33.62
N SER A 426 -13.36 -13.83 33.63
CA SER A 426 -13.99 -14.59 32.56
C SER A 426 -15.05 -13.73 31.88
N TRP A 427 -15.10 -13.80 30.55
CA TRP A 427 -16.03 -13.03 29.76
C TRP A 427 -16.91 -13.89 28.86
N VAL A 428 -18.21 -13.74 28.97
CA VAL A 428 -19.19 -14.35 28.07
C VAL A 428 -19.97 -13.22 27.40
N GLY A 429 -19.73 -13.01 26.10
CA GLY A 429 -20.40 -11.98 25.32
C GLY A 429 -21.75 -12.43 24.75
N GLN A 430 -22.61 -11.48 24.33
CA GLN A 430 -23.87 -11.77 23.66
C GLN A 430 -23.74 -12.48 22.31
N ASN A 431 -22.66 -12.16 21.58
CA ASN A 431 -22.35 -12.70 20.26
C ASN A 431 -20.89 -13.22 20.25
N PRO A 432 -20.62 -14.40 20.80
CA PRO A 432 -19.28 -14.97 20.79
C PRO A 432 -18.86 -15.27 19.35
N GLN A 433 -17.67 -14.80 18.97
CA GLN A 433 -17.07 -15.08 17.67
C GLN A 433 -15.96 -16.11 17.87
N LEU A 434 -16.11 -17.25 17.23
CA LEU A 434 -15.08 -18.28 17.24
C LEU A 434 -14.17 -18.11 16.02
N PRO A 435 -12.84 -18.07 16.19
CA PRO A 435 -11.90 -18.16 15.08
C PRO A 435 -12.16 -19.38 14.20
N ALA A 436 -11.81 -19.28 12.90
CA ALA A 436 -11.89 -20.39 11.95
C ALA A 436 -10.80 -21.45 12.28
N ALA A 437 -11.05 -22.24 13.30
CA ALA A 437 -10.20 -23.28 13.83
C ALA A 437 -11.05 -24.45 14.34
N THR A 438 -10.45 -25.55 14.80
CA THR A 438 -11.20 -26.65 15.40
C THR A 438 -11.84 -26.22 16.72
N LEU A 439 -12.87 -26.93 17.18
CA LEU A 439 -13.46 -26.69 18.49
C LEU A 439 -12.41 -26.80 19.60
N ARG A 440 -11.55 -27.79 19.52
CA ARG A 440 -10.41 -28.00 20.42
C ARG A 440 -9.49 -26.78 20.48
N ASP A 441 -9.06 -26.28 19.33
CA ASP A 441 -8.18 -25.10 19.27
C ASP A 441 -8.84 -23.86 19.84
N ASN A 442 -10.15 -23.69 19.64
CA ASN A 442 -10.91 -22.58 20.21
C ASN A 442 -10.98 -22.67 21.74
N VAL A 443 -11.19 -23.87 22.30
CA VAL A 443 -11.21 -24.05 23.77
C VAL A 443 -9.83 -23.83 24.38
N LEU A 444 -8.77 -24.31 23.70
CA LEU A 444 -7.38 -24.13 24.14
C LEU A 444 -6.83 -22.74 23.93
N LEU A 445 -7.56 -21.82 23.26
CA LEU A 445 -7.05 -20.49 22.89
C LEU A 445 -6.52 -19.68 24.10
N ALA A 446 -7.20 -19.80 25.24
CA ALA A 446 -6.79 -19.09 26.47
C ALA A 446 -5.62 -19.78 27.20
N ARG A 447 -5.41 -21.07 26.99
CA ARG A 447 -4.39 -21.90 27.65
C ARG A 447 -3.93 -23.02 26.72
N PRO A 448 -3.03 -22.69 25.75
CA PRO A 448 -2.57 -23.67 24.75
C PRO A 448 -1.88 -24.91 25.32
N ASP A 449 -1.28 -24.79 26.50
CA ASP A 449 -0.50 -25.85 27.18
C ASP A 449 -1.34 -26.69 28.15
N ALA A 450 -2.68 -26.53 28.15
CA ALA A 450 -3.56 -27.32 29.01
C ALA A 450 -3.51 -28.81 28.64
N SER A 451 -3.45 -29.65 29.65
CA SER A 451 -3.47 -31.11 29.47
C SER A 451 -4.84 -31.60 28.95
N GLU A 452 -4.86 -32.79 28.36
CA GLU A 452 -6.11 -33.41 27.88
C GLU A 452 -7.13 -33.59 28.99
N GLN A 453 -6.68 -33.91 30.20
CA GLN A 453 -7.54 -34.04 31.37
C GLN A 453 -8.18 -32.71 31.77
N GLU A 454 -7.44 -31.63 31.76
CA GLU A 454 -7.96 -30.28 32.03
C GLU A 454 -8.94 -29.81 30.94
N LEU A 455 -8.63 -30.13 29.68
CA LEU A 455 -9.55 -29.85 28.56
C LEU A 455 -10.87 -30.60 28.74
N GLN A 456 -10.82 -31.90 29.01
CA GLN A 456 -12.02 -32.70 29.20
C GLN A 456 -12.82 -32.21 30.41
N ALA A 457 -12.18 -31.93 31.53
CA ALA A 457 -12.85 -31.36 32.71
C ALA A 457 -13.52 -30.00 32.42
N ALA A 458 -12.93 -29.15 31.59
CA ALA A 458 -13.51 -27.89 31.16
C ALA A 458 -14.76 -28.11 30.29
N LEU A 459 -14.71 -29.06 29.35
CA LEU A 459 -15.85 -29.43 28.50
C LEU A 459 -17.02 -30.03 29.32
N ASP A 460 -16.71 -30.91 30.27
CA ASP A 460 -17.70 -31.52 31.16
C ASP A 460 -18.38 -30.46 32.06
N ASN A 461 -17.58 -29.55 32.63
CA ASN A 461 -18.10 -28.44 33.44
C ASN A 461 -18.98 -27.47 32.64
N ALA A 462 -18.71 -27.33 31.34
CA ALA A 462 -19.49 -26.51 30.44
C ALA A 462 -20.67 -27.25 29.80
N TRP A 463 -20.90 -28.51 30.14
CA TRP A 463 -21.96 -29.37 29.58
C TRP A 463 -21.87 -29.55 28.05
N VAL A 464 -20.70 -29.43 27.50
CA VAL A 464 -20.44 -29.58 26.05
C VAL A 464 -20.26 -31.03 25.65
N SER A 465 -19.89 -31.91 26.61
CA SER A 465 -19.69 -33.35 26.38
C SER A 465 -20.95 -34.09 25.95
N GLU A 466 -22.13 -33.47 26.05
CA GLU A 466 -23.40 -34.05 25.61
C GLU A 466 -23.70 -33.80 24.11
N PHE A 467 -22.91 -33.02 23.44
CA PHE A 467 -23.00 -32.64 22.02
C PHE A 467 -21.80 -33.12 21.21
#